data_243a95c03db669504eaeaa0ed7fcf76d
#
_entry.id   243a95c03db669504eaeaa0ed7fcf76d
#
_cell.length_a   1.000
_cell.length_b   1.000
_cell.length_c   1.000
_cell.angle_alpha   90.00
_cell.angle_beta   90.00
_cell.angle_gamma   90.00
#
_symmetry.space_group_name_H-M   'P 1'
#
loop_
_entity.id
_entity.type
_entity.pdbx_description
1 polymer ?
#
loop_
_entity_poly.entity_id
_entity_poly.type
_entity_poly.pdbx_seq_one_letter_code
_entity_poly.pdbx_strand_id
1 'polypeptide(L)'
;MAAKQTVLTSEGLQKLKDELEELKSVKRREIADKIKVALSFGDLSENSEYDEAKNEQGIIEARIAEIEATLQNVKVLDSSDLSTEHISIGNKVVLKDLETGEEMELHIVGSKEVDMKNGKISDESPVGKACLGRTKGEVIDVEAPVGILKFEILDIGK
;
A
#
# COMPACT_ATOMS: atom_id res chain seq x y z
N MET A 1 5.22 -13.70 19.09
CA MET A 1 4.88 -13.83 17.65
C MET A 1 5.83 -13.00 16.81
N ALA A 2 6.38 -13.62 15.78
CA ALA A 2 7.19 -12.85 14.82
C ALA A 2 6.28 -11.92 14.03
N ALA A 3 6.68 -10.67 13.87
CA ALA A 3 5.95 -9.73 13.03
C ALA A 3 6.01 -10.18 11.57
N LYS A 4 4.90 -10.05 10.86
CA LYS A 4 4.85 -10.36 9.44
C LYS A 4 5.75 -9.39 8.69
N GLN A 5 6.65 -9.93 7.86
CA GLN A 5 7.55 -9.12 7.06
C GLN A 5 6.75 -8.40 5.95
N THR A 6 6.91 -7.08 5.86
CA THR A 6 6.31 -6.30 4.79
C THR A 6 7.17 -6.40 3.54
N VAL A 7 6.55 -6.70 2.41
CA VAL A 7 7.22 -6.79 1.12
C VAL A 7 6.96 -5.52 0.34
N LEU A 8 8.02 -4.83 -0.07
CA LEU A 8 7.93 -3.58 -0.83
C LEU A 8 8.83 -3.62 -2.06
N THR A 9 8.42 -2.92 -3.10
CA THR A 9 9.33 -2.61 -4.21
C THR A 9 10.31 -1.53 -3.76
N SER A 10 11.41 -1.35 -4.48
CA SER A 10 12.36 -0.27 -4.17
C SER A 10 11.70 1.11 -4.26
N GLU A 11 10.79 1.28 -5.21
CA GLU A 11 10.01 2.52 -5.35
C GLU A 11 9.09 2.76 -4.14
N GLY A 12 8.37 1.73 -3.70
CA GLY A 12 7.50 1.81 -2.52
C GLY A 12 8.28 2.09 -1.24
N LEU A 13 9.46 1.48 -1.09
CA LEU A 13 10.35 1.75 0.04
C LEU A 13 10.79 3.22 0.05
N GLN A 14 11.18 3.75 -1.11
CA GLN A 14 11.60 5.15 -1.21
C GLN A 14 10.47 6.11 -0.87
N LYS A 15 9.25 5.82 -1.34
CA LYS A 15 8.07 6.62 -1.00
C LYS A 15 7.82 6.68 0.50
N LEU A 16 7.95 5.54 1.20
CA LEU A 16 7.78 5.51 2.66
C LEU A 16 8.86 6.30 3.38
N LYS A 17 10.11 6.19 2.93
CA LYS A 17 11.22 6.97 3.50
C LYS A 17 11.02 8.46 3.31
N ASP A 18 10.57 8.88 2.12
CA ASP A 18 10.30 10.29 1.83
C ASP A 18 9.14 10.81 2.67
N GLU A 19 8.07 10.04 2.82
CA GLU A 19 6.94 10.38 3.67
C GLU A 19 7.37 10.54 5.12
N LEU A 20 8.19 9.60 5.63
CA LEU A 20 8.70 9.65 7.00
C LEU A 20 9.53 10.90 7.23
N GLU A 21 10.41 11.24 6.29
CA GLU A 21 11.23 12.45 6.38
C GLU A 21 10.37 13.71 6.41
N GLU A 22 9.37 13.79 5.53
CA GLU A 22 8.44 14.93 5.50
C GLU A 22 7.66 15.05 6.82
N LEU A 23 7.15 13.94 7.34
CA LEU A 23 6.42 13.93 8.61
C LEU A 23 7.28 14.42 9.76
N LYS A 24 8.53 13.97 9.84
CA LYS A 24 9.44 14.34 10.92
C LYS A 24 9.97 15.77 10.81
N SER A 25 10.29 16.23 9.61
CA SER A 25 10.92 17.53 9.42
C SER A 25 9.93 18.67 9.20
N VAL A 26 8.87 18.42 8.43
CA VAL A 26 7.92 19.47 8.04
C VAL A 26 6.65 19.42 8.90
N LYS A 27 5.98 18.27 8.92
CA LYS A 27 4.67 18.16 9.58
C LYS A 27 4.74 18.33 11.09
N ARG A 28 5.75 17.77 11.75
CA ARG A 28 5.95 17.97 13.17
C ARG A 28 6.14 19.43 13.51
N ARG A 29 6.91 20.16 12.70
CA ARG A 29 7.14 21.60 12.91
C ARG A 29 5.85 22.39 12.72
N GLU A 30 5.13 22.12 11.62
CA GLU A 30 3.86 22.80 11.35
C GLU A 30 2.86 22.61 12.49
N ILE A 31 2.74 21.39 13.02
CA ILE A 31 1.78 21.12 14.09
C ILE A 31 2.24 21.71 15.40
N ALA A 32 3.54 21.73 15.68
CA ALA A 32 4.07 22.39 16.86
C ALA A 32 3.78 23.89 16.85
N ASP A 33 3.89 24.53 15.67
CA ASP A 33 3.55 25.93 15.50
C ASP A 33 2.04 26.18 15.69
N LYS A 34 1.19 25.28 15.17
CA LYS A 34 -0.27 25.37 15.37
C LYS A 34 -0.63 25.27 16.86
N ILE A 35 0.01 24.37 17.59
CA ILE A 35 -0.22 24.20 19.03
C ILE A 35 0.22 25.47 19.76
N LYS A 36 1.38 26.01 19.41
CA LYS A 36 1.88 27.24 20.00
C LYS A 36 0.93 28.41 19.79
N VAL A 37 0.41 28.57 18.57
CA VAL A 37 -0.58 29.60 18.25
C VAL A 37 -1.87 29.38 19.05
N ALA A 38 -2.36 28.16 19.13
CA ALA A 38 -3.58 27.83 19.88
C ALA A 38 -3.41 28.15 21.37
N LEU A 39 -2.25 27.87 21.95
CA LEU A 39 -1.94 28.19 23.34
C LEU A 39 -1.96 29.71 23.60
N SER A 40 -1.64 30.52 22.59
CA SER A 40 -1.64 31.99 22.72
C SER A 40 -3.03 32.55 22.94
N PHE A 41 -4.10 31.82 22.63
CA PHE A 41 -5.49 32.25 22.88
C PHE A 41 -5.93 32.06 24.34
N GLY A 42 -5.15 31.38 25.16
CA GLY A 42 -5.23 31.38 26.62
C GLY A 42 -6.09 30.28 27.25
N ASP A 43 -7.36 30.16 26.95
CA ASP A 43 -8.23 29.17 27.60
C ASP A 43 -8.22 27.83 26.90
N LEU A 44 -7.51 26.87 27.50
CA LEU A 44 -7.34 25.52 26.93
C LEU A 44 -8.61 24.63 27.08
N SER A 45 -9.46 24.94 28.05
CA SER A 45 -10.65 24.09 28.29
C SER A 45 -11.74 24.27 27.24
N GLU A 46 -11.77 25.42 26.57
CA GLU A 46 -12.73 25.73 25.51
C GLU A 46 -12.06 26.03 24.16
N ASN A 47 -10.78 25.70 24.03
CA ASN A 47 -10.01 26.02 22.85
C ASN A 47 -10.07 24.88 21.82
N SER A 48 -11.04 24.98 20.90
CA SER A 48 -11.22 23.98 19.86
C SER A 48 -10.03 23.89 18.89
N GLU A 49 -9.32 24.99 18.66
CA GLU A 49 -8.12 24.98 17.82
C GLU A 49 -6.99 24.18 18.45
N TYR A 50 -6.85 24.27 19.77
CA TYR A 50 -5.88 23.47 20.52
C TYR A 50 -6.21 21.98 20.43
N ASP A 51 -7.48 21.63 20.62
CA ASP A 51 -7.94 20.23 20.54
C ASP A 51 -7.73 19.64 19.14
N GLU A 52 -8.04 20.40 18.10
CA GLU A 52 -7.79 19.99 16.70
C GLU A 52 -6.31 19.79 16.43
N ALA A 53 -5.46 20.71 16.90
CA ALA A 53 -4.02 20.62 16.72
C ALA A 53 -3.43 19.41 17.45
N LYS A 54 -3.91 19.09 18.64
CA LYS A 54 -3.49 17.90 19.40
C LYS A 54 -3.94 16.63 18.72
N ASN A 55 -5.15 16.59 18.15
CA ASN A 55 -5.62 15.46 17.38
C ASN A 55 -4.76 15.24 16.13
N GLU A 56 -4.46 16.30 15.41
CA GLU A 56 -3.60 16.26 14.23
C GLU A 56 -2.19 15.76 14.58
N GLN A 57 -1.65 16.22 15.71
CA GLN A 57 -0.37 15.73 16.22
C GLN A 57 -0.41 14.22 16.48
N GLY A 58 -1.48 13.73 17.09
CA GLY A 58 -1.67 12.31 17.35
C GLY A 58 -1.68 11.49 16.06
N ILE A 59 -2.35 11.96 15.03
CA ILE A 59 -2.41 11.30 13.73
C ILE A 59 -1.02 11.25 13.08
N ILE A 60 -0.27 12.36 13.12
CA ILE A 60 1.08 12.43 12.58
C ILE A 60 2.02 11.46 13.31
N GLU A 61 1.99 11.46 14.64
CA GLU A 61 2.84 10.58 15.43
C GLU A 61 2.52 9.10 15.23
N ALA A 62 1.23 8.77 15.10
CA ALA A 62 0.79 7.41 14.81
C ALA A 62 1.29 6.95 13.43
N ARG A 63 1.22 7.83 12.43
CA ARG A 63 1.73 7.53 11.09
C ARG A 63 3.23 7.32 11.07
N ILE A 64 3.98 8.17 11.79
CA ILE A 64 5.44 8.02 11.94
C ILE A 64 5.77 6.65 12.55
N ALA A 65 5.10 6.29 13.63
CA ALA A 65 5.31 5.00 14.31
C ALA A 65 5.02 3.82 13.37
N GLU A 66 3.93 3.91 12.60
CA GLU A 66 3.56 2.89 11.64
C GLU A 66 4.62 2.71 10.54
N ILE A 67 5.11 3.81 9.96
CA ILE A 67 6.15 3.75 8.95
C ILE A 67 7.46 3.20 9.53
N GLU A 68 7.87 3.66 10.70
CA GLU A 68 9.09 3.18 11.35
C GLU A 68 9.02 1.68 11.64
N ALA A 69 7.87 1.19 12.12
CA ALA A 69 7.67 -0.23 12.36
C ALA A 69 7.73 -1.03 11.05
N THR A 70 7.13 -0.51 9.98
CA THR A 70 7.19 -1.14 8.66
C THR A 70 8.62 -1.24 8.15
N LEU A 71 9.41 -0.16 8.30
CA LEU A 71 10.79 -0.12 7.83
C LEU A 71 11.73 -1.04 8.61
N GLN A 72 11.39 -1.38 9.85
CA GLN A 72 12.20 -2.31 10.66
C GLN A 72 12.10 -3.76 10.16
N ASN A 73 11.03 -4.11 9.47
CA ASN A 73 10.79 -5.48 9.03
C ASN A 73 10.29 -5.49 7.57
N VAL A 74 11.15 -5.00 6.68
CA VAL A 74 10.82 -4.89 5.26
C VAL A 74 11.72 -5.76 4.42
N LYS A 75 11.14 -6.40 3.39
CA LYS A 75 11.86 -7.08 2.34
C LYS A 75 11.68 -6.28 1.05
N VAL A 76 12.78 -5.86 0.45
CA VAL A 76 12.74 -5.11 -0.81
C VAL A 76 12.83 -6.08 -1.96
N LEU A 77 11.88 -5.97 -2.89
CA LEU A 77 11.89 -6.73 -4.13
C LEU A 77 12.51 -5.87 -5.23
N ASP A 78 13.55 -6.40 -5.84
CA ASP A 78 14.16 -5.80 -7.02
C ASP A 78 13.58 -6.51 -8.25
N SER A 79 13.48 -5.79 -9.37
CA SER A 79 13.00 -6.37 -10.63
C SER A 79 13.84 -7.57 -11.09
N SER A 80 15.12 -7.61 -10.70
CA SER A 80 16.01 -8.75 -10.99
C SER A 80 15.61 -10.03 -10.25
N ASP A 81 14.88 -9.90 -9.14
CA ASP A 81 14.43 -11.05 -8.34
C ASP A 81 13.12 -11.64 -8.87
N LEU A 82 12.49 -10.97 -9.83
CA LEU A 82 11.21 -11.42 -10.37
C LEU A 82 11.38 -12.40 -11.51
N SER A 83 10.55 -13.43 -11.50
CA SER A 83 10.42 -14.38 -12.60
C SER A 83 9.17 -14.08 -13.39
N THR A 84 9.16 -14.43 -14.68
CA THR A 84 7.95 -14.41 -15.51
C THR A 84 7.34 -15.79 -15.68
N GLU A 85 7.91 -16.80 -15.03
CA GLU A 85 7.38 -18.16 -15.07
C GLU A 85 6.18 -18.36 -14.14
N HIS A 86 6.24 -17.76 -12.95
CA HIS A 86 5.17 -17.81 -11.96
C HIS A 86 4.89 -16.41 -11.44
N ILE A 87 3.63 -16.15 -11.16
CA ILE A 87 3.22 -14.85 -10.61
C ILE A 87 3.62 -14.76 -9.14
N SER A 88 4.30 -13.67 -8.80
CA SER A 88 4.67 -13.34 -7.43
C SER A 88 4.40 -11.86 -7.16
N ILE A 89 4.55 -11.44 -5.90
CA ILE A 89 4.45 -10.02 -5.55
C ILE A 89 5.51 -9.25 -6.35
N GLY A 90 5.10 -8.17 -6.99
CA GLY A 90 5.95 -7.35 -7.85
C GLY A 90 5.73 -7.57 -9.33
N ASN A 91 5.12 -8.69 -9.73
CA ASN A 91 4.82 -8.96 -11.14
C ASN A 91 3.65 -8.14 -11.65
N LYS A 92 3.72 -7.79 -12.93
CA LYS A 92 2.59 -7.24 -13.69
C LYS A 92 1.92 -8.39 -14.41
N VAL A 93 0.60 -8.41 -14.40
CA VAL A 93 -0.19 -9.51 -14.97
C VAL A 93 -1.24 -8.94 -15.91
N VAL A 94 -1.37 -9.55 -17.09
CA VAL A 94 -2.46 -9.22 -18.01
C VAL A 94 -3.49 -10.34 -17.90
N LEU A 95 -4.71 -9.98 -17.50
CA LEU A 95 -5.82 -10.89 -17.33
C LEU A 95 -6.91 -10.61 -18.34
N LYS A 96 -7.57 -11.66 -18.83
CA LYS A 96 -8.73 -11.54 -19.68
C LYS A 96 -9.95 -12.09 -18.94
N ASP A 97 -10.98 -11.27 -18.82
CA ASP A 97 -12.27 -11.70 -18.28
C ASP A 97 -12.93 -12.62 -19.31
N LEU A 98 -13.13 -13.88 -18.97
CA LEU A 98 -13.70 -14.86 -19.90
C LEU A 98 -15.18 -14.65 -20.16
N GLU A 99 -15.87 -13.91 -19.29
CA GLU A 99 -17.28 -13.59 -19.46
C GLU A 99 -17.50 -12.42 -20.42
N THR A 100 -16.74 -11.33 -20.23
CA THR A 100 -16.88 -10.08 -21.01
C THR A 100 -15.91 -9.97 -22.17
N GLY A 101 -14.79 -10.70 -22.10
CA GLY A 101 -13.71 -10.60 -23.07
C GLY A 101 -12.78 -9.41 -22.85
N GLU A 102 -12.99 -8.65 -21.80
CA GLU A 102 -12.15 -7.49 -21.49
C GLU A 102 -10.78 -7.92 -20.94
N GLU A 103 -9.76 -7.20 -21.35
CA GLU A 103 -8.40 -7.38 -20.85
C GLU A 103 -8.07 -6.30 -19.83
N MET A 104 -7.34 -6.66 -18.79
CA MET A 104 -6.89 -5.73 -17.77
C MET A 104 -5.44 -6.00 -17.41
N GLU A 105 -4.68 -4.94 -17.15
CA GLU A 105 -3.32 -5.04 -16.66
C GLU A 105 -3.30 -4.70 -15.16
N LEU A 106 -2.79 -5.61 -14.35
CA LEU A 106 -2.71 -5.44 -12.90
C LEU A 106 -1.29 -5.64 -12.43
N HIS A 107 -0.91 -4.89 -11.41
CA HIS A 107 0.38 -5.01 -10.75
C HIS A 107 0.12 -5.53 -9.33
N ILE A 108 0.63 -6.72 -9.04
CA ILE A 108 0.46 -7.32 -7.71
C ILE A 108 1.52 -6.78 -6.77
N VAL A 109 1.08 -6.13 -5.71
CA VAL A 109 1.98 -5.46 -4.75
C VAL A 109 1.62 -5.89 -3.32
N GLY A 110 2.48 -5.55 -2.37
CA GLY A 110 2.15 -5.73 -0.96
C GLY A 110 1.03 -4.77 -0.53
N SER A 111 0.34 -5.10 0.55
CA SER A 111 -0.83 -4.33 1.03
C SER A 111 -0.53 -2.86 1.30
N LYS A 112 0.74 -2.50 1.53
CA LYS A 112 1.16 -1.11 1.77
C LYS A 112 1.32 -0.28 0.51
N GLU A 113 1.34 -0.88 -0.67
CA GLU A 113 1.54 -0.19 -1.95
C GLU A 113 0.30 -0.18 -2.84
N VAL A 114 -0.84 -0.64 -2.33
CA VAL A 114 -2.08 -0.72 -3.11
C VAL A 114 -2.50 0.64 -3.65
N ASP A 115 -2.78 0.69 -4.94
CA ASP A 115 -3.27 1.87 -5.63
C ASP A 115 -4.18 1.43 -6.77
N MET A 116 -5.46 1.38 -6.49
CA MET A 116 -6.47 0.91 -7.44
C MET A 116 -6.51 1.74 -8.72
N LYS A 117 -6.22 3.04 -8.63
CA LYS A 117 -6.21 3.94 -9.80
C LYS A 117 -5.12 3.56 -10.80
N ASN A 118 -4.00 3.05 -10.32
CA ASN A 118 -2.86 2.65 -11.13
C ASN A 118 -2.79 1.14 -11.35
N GLY A 119 -3.87 0.42 -11.04
CA GLY A 119 -3.92 -1.02 -11.22
C GLY A 119 -3.08 -1.82 -10.25
N LYS A 120 -2.65 -1.23 -9.13
CA LYS A 120 -1.88 -1.92 -8.10
C LYS A 120 -2.83 -2.57 -7.10
N ILE A 121 -2.83 -3.89 -7.07
CA ILE A 121 -3.70 -4.67 -6.19
C ILE A 121 -2.88 -5.44 -5.16
N SER A 122 -3.49 -5.72 -4.02
CA SER A 122 -2.83 -6.48 -2.96
C SER A 122 -2.72 -7.96 -3.32
N ASP A 123 -1.62 -8.59 -2.90
CA ASP A 123 -1.46 -10.04 -2.91
C ASP A 123 -2.51 -10.74 -2.04
N GLU A 124 -3.12 -10.02 -1.09
CA GLU A 124 -4.16 -10.54 -0.22
C GLU A 124 -5.57 -10.34 -0.78
N SER A 125 -5.72 -9.55 -1.86
CA SER A 125 -7.02 -9.37 -2.53
C SER A 125 -7.48 -10.66 -3.20
N PRO A 126 -8.80 -10.84 -3.46
CA PRO A 126 -9.29 -12.04 -4.13
C PRO A 126 -8.59 -12.33 -5.45
N VAL A 127 -8.38 -11.32 -6.29
CA VAL A 127 -7.69 -11.47 -7.57
C VAL A 127 -6.20 -11.78 -7.35
N GLY A 128 -5.54 -11.05 -6.44
CA GLY A 128 -4.13 -11.26 -6.12
C GLY A 128 -3.86 -12.66 -5.60
N LYS A 129 -4.68 -13.14 -4.67
CA LYS A 129 -4.55 -14.51 -4.13
C LYS A 129 -4.72 -15.57 -5.22
N ALA A 130 -5.69 -15.37 -6.12
CA ALA A 130 -5.95 -16.31 -7.20
C ALA A 130 -4.80 -16.35 -8.20
N CYS A 131 -4.11 -15.23 -8.41
CA CYS A 131 -3.00 -15.12 -9.34
C CYS A 131 -1.69 -15.70 -8.83
N LEU A 132 -1.42 -15.59 -7.53
CA LEU A 132 -0.12 -16.01 -6.96
C LEU A 132 0.23 -17.46 -7.28
N GLY A 133 1.46 -17.67 -7.78
CA GLY A 133 1.96 -18.99 -8.12
C GLY A 133 1.46 -19.54 -9.45
N ARG A 134 0.61 -18.82 -10.16
CA ARG A 134 0.06 -19.27 -11.44
C ARG A 134 0.99 -18.96 -12.60
N THR A 135 0.78 -19.66 -13.71
CA THR A 135 1.59 -19.51 -14.91
C THR A 135 0.77 -18.94 -16.06
N LYS A 136 1.46 -18.43 -17.07
CA LYS A 136 0.83 -17.91 -18.28
C LYS A 136 -0.03 -18.98 -18.94
N GLY A 137 -1.24 -18.62 -19.33
CA GLY A 137 -2.21 -19.52 -19.98
C GLY A 137 -3.15 -20.23 -19.03
N GLU A 138 -2.93 -20.13 -17.72
CA GLU A 138 -3.85 -20.71 -16.74
C GLU A 138 -5.12 -19.89 -16.61
N VAL A 139 -6.21 -20.57 -16.31
CA VAL A 139 -7.49 -19.92 -15.97
C VAL A 139 -7.65 -19.95 -14.46
N ILE A 140 -7.94 -18.80 -13.88
CA ILE A 140 -8.11 -18.65 -12.42
C ILE A 140 -9.58 -18.34 -12.10
N ASP A 141 -10.02 -18.83 -10.94
CA ASP A 141 -11.33 -18.52 -10.38
C ASP A 141 -11.16 -17.50 -9.27
N VAL A 142 -11.87 -16.39 -9.37
CA VAL A 142 -11.84 -15.32 -8.37
C VAL A 142 -13.19 -15.25 -7.68
N GLU A 143 -13.18 -15.42 -6.36
CA GLU A 143 -14.41 -15.28 -5.57
C GLU A 143 -14.70 -13.80 -5.34
N ALA A 144 -15.85 -13.35 -5.85
CA ALA A 144 -16.33 -11.99 -5.71
C ALA A 144 -17.73 -11.97 -5.08
N PRO A 145 -18.21 -10.84 -4.55
CA PRO A 145 -19.57 -10.75 -4.00
C PRO A 145 -20.66 -11.14 -4.98
N VAL A 146 -20.42 -10.93 -6.29
CA VAL A 146 -21.39 -11.28 -7.36
C VAL A 146 -21.29 -12.73 -7.79
N GLY A 147 -20.33 -13.49 -7.28
CA GLY A 147 -20.12 -14.90 -7.66
C GLY A 147 -18.66 -15.16 -8.05
N ILE A 148 -18.45 -16.31 -8.71
CA ILE A 148 -17.13 -16.70 -9.17
C ILE A 148 -16.87 -16.09 -10.54
N LEU A 149 -15.79 -15.33 -10.66
CA LEU A 149 -15.33 -14.75 -11.93
C LEU A 149 -14.15 -15.56 -12.45
N LYS A 150 -14.11 -15.78 -13.75
CA LYS A 150 -13.02 -16.53 -14.40
C LYS A 150 -12.17 -15.61 -15.25
N PHE A 151 -10.87 -15.70 -15.05
CA PHE A 151 -9.89 -14.92 -15.81
C PHE A 151 -8.82 -15.84 -16.37
N GLU A 152 -8.37 -15.52 -17.58
CA GLU A 152 -7.24 -16.20 -18.21
C GLU A 152 -5.99 -15.32 -18.05
N ILE A 153 -4.88 -15.92 -17.66
CA ILE A 153 -3.60 -15.21 -17.54
C ILE A 153 -2.98 -15.14 -18.93
N LEU A 154 -2.98 -13.94 -19.51
CA LEU A 154 -2.45 -13.74 -20.87
C LEU A 154 -0.95 -13.48 -20.90
N ASP A 155 -0.43 -12.78 -19.88
CA ASP A 155 0.98 -12.46 -19.82
C ASP A 155 1.43 -12.18 -18.38
N ILE A 156 2.72 -12.40 -18.11
CA ILE A 156 3.34 -12.11 -16.83
C ILE A 156 4.58 -11.26 -17.12
N GLY A 157 4.62 -10.05 -16.56
CA GLY A 157 5.74 -9.12 -16.70
C GLY A 157 6.47 -8.89 -15.38
N LYS A 158 7.64 -8.28 -15.49
CA LYS A 158 8.42 -7.84 -14.33
C LYS A 158 8.04 -6.44 -13.86
#